data_94c1aece35585775507bc954bfa0d6bf
#
_entry.id   94c1aece35585775507bc954bfa0d6bf
#
_cell.length_a   1.000
_cell.length_b   1.000
_cell.length_c   1.000
_cell.angle_alpha   90.00
_cell.angle_beta   90.00
_cell.angle_gamma   90.00
#
_symmetry.space_group_name_H-M   'P 1'
#
loop_
_entity.id
_entity.type
_entity.pdbx_description
1 polymer ?
#
loop_
_entity_poly.entity_id
_entity_poly.type
_entity_poly.pdbx_seq_one_letter_code
_entity_poly.pdbx_strand_id
1 'polypeptide(L)'
;QGAYAKVIGRSEGQLAVCSGMHYALVALHVRIQTAAAYEMLGKHKEAKAWLAQALSDAELDGFVMPFVENYRYLEPLLSEQLQGNLIARVRELGEARAQRQAGAARAAAFAILTDREYRIVCLMAQRLSNREIAEKLFLSEGSVKQYVKQIYAKLHIEGDTRTKRKRLSDLLEANT
;
A
#
# COMPACT_ATOMS: atom_id res chain seq x y z
N GLN A 1 8.27 -15.59 4.95
CA GLN A 1 8.69 -15.84 6.36
C GLN A 1 10.20 -15.79 6.53
N GLY A 2 11.00 -16.42 5.65
CA GLY A 2 12.47 -16.48 5.77
C GLY A 2 13.17 -15.11 5.75
N ALA A 3 12.65 -14.12 5.01
CA ALA A 3 13.22 -12.77 4.96
C ALA A 3 13.09 -12.02 6.30
N TYR A 4 11.94 -12.10 6.95
CA TYR A 4 11.70 -11.46 8.24
C TYR A 4 12.53 -12.09 9.36
N ALA A 5 12.66 -13.40 9.40
CA ALA A 5 13.52 -14.09 10.36
C ALA A 5 15.00 -13.66 10.23
N LYS A 6 15.48 -13.41 9.00
CA LYS A 6 16.85 -12.88 8.78
C LYS A 6 17.02 -11.45 9.30
N VAL A 7 16.00 -10.59 9.18
CA VAL A 7 16.04 -9.23 9.76
C VAL A 7 16.20 -9.31 11.26
N ILE A 8 15.35 -10.10 11.91
CA ILE A 8 15.38 -10.29 13.37
C ILE A 8 16.72 -10.85 13.84
N GLY A 9 17.23 -11.91 13.19
CA GLY A 9 18.49 -12.55 13.59
C GLY A 9 19.76 -11.68 13.44
N ARG A 10 19.67 -10.56 12.70
CA ARG A 10 20.78 -9.62 12.51
C ARG A 10 20.66 -8.34 13.33
N SER A 11 19.49 -8.06 13.89
CA SER A 11 19.18 -6.77 14.54
C SER A 11 20.11 -6.43 15.70
N GLU A 12 20.37 -7.37 16.59
CA GLU A 12 21.24 -7.14 17.75
C GLU A 12 22.68 -6.83 17.36
N GLY A 13 23.24 -7.59 16.40
CA GLY A 13 24.60 -7.33 15.90
C GLY A 13 24.71 -5.98 15.19
N GLN A 14 23.70 -5.60 14.42
CA GLN A 14 23.63 -4.29 13.77
C GLN A 14 23.53 -3.16 14.80
N LEU A 15 22.71 -3.31 15.84
CA LEU A 15 22.59 -2.31 16.90
C LEU A 15 23.89 -2.15 17.69
N ALA A 16 24.62 -3.23 17.95
CA ALA A 16 25.93 -3.15 18.61
C ALA A 16 26.93 -2.32 17.78
N VAL A 17 26.96 -2.50 16.45
CA VAL A 17 27.77 -1.69 15.54
C VAL A 17 27.33 -0.22 15.55
N CYS A 18 26.02 0.04 15.48
CA CYS A 18 25.48 1.41 15.48
C CYS A 18 25.83 2.15 16.78
N SER A 19 25.75 1.47 17.93
CA SER A 19 26.12 2.03 19.24
C SER A 19 27.60 2.41 19.29
N GLY A 20 28.49 1.54 18.79
CA GLY A 20 29.92 1.83 18.74
C GLY A 20 30.30 2.99 17.82
N MET A 21 29.50 3.25 16.80
CA MET A 21 29.74 4.31 15.81
C MET A 21 28.84 5.56 15.99
N HIS A 22 27.99 5.58 17.02
CA HIS A 22 27.04 6.67 17.30
C HIS A 22 26.05 6.96 16.15
N TYR A 23 25.64 5.93 15.41
CA TYR A 23 24.70 6.05 14.30
C TYR A 23 23.24 5.92 14.78
N ALA A 24 22.72 6.94 15.48
CA ALA A 24 21.38 6.95 16.07
C ALA A 24 20.28 6.70 15.02
N LEU A 25 20.33 7.36 13.87
CA LEU A 25 19.33 7.19 12.80
C LEU A 25 19.34 5.78 12.22
N VAL A 26 20.52 5.17 12.03
CA VAL A 26 20.63 3.79 11.55
C VAL A 26 20.08 2.82 12.59
N ALA A 27 20.41 3.02 13.87
CA ALA A 27 19.87 2.22 14.96
C ALA A 27 18.33 2.30 15.02
N LEU A 28 17.77 3.50 14.82
CA LEU A 28 16.32 3.70 14.75
C LEU A 28 15.68 2.90 13.60
N HIS A 29 16.27 2.95 12.39
CA HIS A 29 15.78 2.14 11.27
C HIS A 29 15.84 0.63 11.56
N VAL A 30 16.93 0.15 12.18
CA VAL A 30 17.05 -1.27 12.57
C VAL A 30 15.93 -1.66 13.53
N ARG A 31 15.63 -0.85 14.55
CA ARG A 31 14.53 -1.14 15.49
C ARG A 31 13.17 -1.16 14.82
N ILE A 32 12.89 -0.18 13.96
CA ILE A 32 11.62 -0.09 13.21
C ILE A 32 11.44 -1.31 12.31
N GLN A 33 12.47 -1.68 11.54
CA GLN A 33 12.41 -2.84 10.65
C GLN A 33 12.27 -4.15 11.43
N THR A 34 12.87 -4.23 12.62
CA THR A 34 12.75 -5.40 13.50
C THR A 34 11.33 -5.50 14.06
N ALA A 35 10.73 -4.39 14.50
CA ALA A 35 9.33 -4.34 14.93
C ALA A 35 8.39 -4.79 13.82
N ALA A 36 8.55 -4.25 12.61
CA ALA A 36 7.79 -4.64 11.44
C ALA A 36 7.95 -6.13 11.09
N ALA A 37 9.17 -6.67 11.19
CA ALA A 37 9.43 -8.09 10.93
C ALA A 37 8.75 -9.02 11.95
N TYR A 38 8.75 -8.65 13.23
CA TYR A 38 8.02 -9.39 14.27
C TYR A 38 6.52 -9.34 14.03
N GLU A 39 5.96 -8.18 13.67
CA GLU A 39 4.54 -8.03 13.34
C GLU A 39 4.14 -8.94 12.18
N MET A 40 4.92 -8.96 11.10
CA MET A 40 4.68 -9.82 9.94
C MET A 40 4.80 -11.32 10.23
N LEU A 41 5.43 -11.70 11.32
CA LEU A 41 5.50 -13.07 11.82
C LEU A 41 4.42 -13.40 12.86
N GLY A 42 3.51 -12.45 13.18
CA GLY A 42 2.47 -12.62 14.19
C GLY A 42 2.96 -12.57 15.63
N LYS A 43 4.18 -12.10 15.85
CA LYS A 43 4.79 -11.96 17.19
C LYS A 43 4.56 -10.56 17.74
N HIS A 44 3.30 -10.23 18.01
CA HIS A 44 2.84 -8.88 18.37
C HIS A 44 3.48 -8.34 19.65
N LYS A 45 3.77 -9.19 20.63
CA LYS A 45 4.38 -8.76 21.90
C LYS A 45 5.80 -8.23 21.68
N GLU A 46 6.60 -8.96 20.95
CA GLU A 46 7.96 -8.58 20.58
C GLU A 46 7.95 -7.35 19.66
N ALA A 47 7.03 -7.31 18.70
CA ALA A 47 6.87 -6.16 17.80
C ALA A 47 6.59 -4.86 18.57
N LYS A 48 5.68 -4.89 19.56
CA LYS A 48 5.38 -3.76 20.44
C LYS A 48 6.58 -3.32 21.28
N ALA A 49 7.34 -4.25 21.81
CA ALA A 49 8.54 -3.93 22.60
C ALA A 49 9.60 -3.20 21.75
N TRP A 50 9.87 -3.68 20.54
CA TRP A 50 10.80 -3.04 19.61
C TRP A 50 10.31 -1.67 19.12
N LEU A 51 9.00 -1.53 18.88
CA LEU A 51 8.40 -0.26 18.49
C LEU A 51 8.47 0.77 19.62
N ALA A 52 8.19 0.37 20.86
CA ALA A 52 8.27 1.27 22.02
C ALA A 52 9.69 1.83 22.20
N GLN A 53 10.71 0.99 22.03
CA GLN A 53 12.10 1.43 22.06
C GLN A 53 12.41 2.43 20.94
N ALA A 54 11.95 2.14 19.72
CA ALA A 54 12.14 3.03 18.57
C ALA A 54 11.46 4.39 18.77
N LEU A 55 10.25 4.41 19.34
CA LEU A 55 9.51 5.65 19.64
C LEU A 55 10.25 6.47 20.70
N SER A 56 10.73 5.83 21.78
CA SER A 56 11.50 6.50 22.82
C SER A 56 12.78 7.16 22.28
N ASP A 57 13.51 6.46 21.40
CA ASP A 57 14.70 7.02 20.76
C ASP A 57 14.36 8.21 19.85
N ALA A 58 13.24 8.11 19.11
CA ALA A 58 12.85 9.13 18.15
C ALA A 58 12.26 10.40 18.80
N GLU A 59 11.68 10.31 19.99
CA GLU A 59 11.13 11.48 20.71
C GLU A 59 12.20 12.52 21.03
N LEU A 60 13.42 12.07 21.33
CA LEU A 60 14.54 12.95 21.65
C LEU A 60 14.97 13.80 20.44
N ASP A 61 14.97 13.22 19.24
CA ASP A 61 15.50 13.82 18.04
C ASP A 61 14.39 14.30 17.05
N GLY A 62 13.13 14.00 17.34
CA GLY A 62 11.98 14.32 16.50
C GLY A 62 11.94 13.57 15.16
N PHE A 63 12.54 12.38 15.06
CA PHE A 63 12.60 11.61 13.83
C PHE A 63 11.26 10.95 13.48
N VAL A 64 10.50 11.54 12.56
CA VAL A 64 9.19 11.04 12.10
C VAL A 64 9.33 10.14 10.87
N MET A 65 10.17 10.54 9.90
CA MET A 65 10.23 9.92 8.57
C MET A 65 10.55 8.43 8.55
N PRO A 66 11.43 7.86 9.39
CA PRO A 66 11.69 6.43 9.43
C PRO A 66 10.43 5.59 9.71
N PHE A 67 9.51 6.09 10.55
CA PHE A 67 8.22 5.43 10.81
C PHE A 67 7.26 5.57 9.63
N VAL A 68 7.20 6.76 9.01
CA VAL A 68 6.35 7.02 7.83
C VAL A 68 6.73 6.12 6.65
N GLU A 69 8.02 5.87 6.44
CA GLU A 69 8.51 4.98 5.39
C GLU A 69 8.10 3.52 5.61
N ASN A 70 7.98 3.10 6.86
CA ASN A 70 7.58 1.76 7.27
C ASN A 70 6.12 1.67 7.72
N TYR A 71 5.32 2.74 7.57
CA TYR A 71 3.97 2.87 8.11
C TYR A 71 3.07 1.69 7.77
N ARG A 72 3.09 1.21 6.53
CA ARG A 72 2.31 0.06 6.05
C ARG A 72 2.45 -1.19 6.95
N TYR A 73 3.62 -1.40 7.53
CA TYR A 73 3.91 -2.56 8.38
C TYR A 73 3.69 -2.27 9.86
N LEU A 74 3.70 -1.00 10.24
CA LEU A 74 3.54 -0.54 11.61
C LEU A 74 2.11 -0.12 11.96
N GLU A 75 1.26 0.09 10.94
CA GLU A 75 -0.12 0.57 11.11
C GLU A 75 -0.90 -0.22 12.17
N PRO A 76 -0.90 -1.58 12.18
CA PRO A 76 -1.60 -2.36 13.21
C PRO A 76 -1.10 -2.06 14.61
N LEU A 77 0.22 -1.86 14.77
CA LEU A 77 0.85 -1.57 16.06
C LEU A 77 0.59 -0.13 16.52
N LEU A 78 0.51 0.83 15.60
CA LEU A 78 0.26 2.24 15.88
C LEU A 78 -1.22 2.54 16.15
N SER A 79 -2.16 1.71 15.68
CA SER A 79 -3.60 1.88 15.91
C SER A 79 -4.03 1.49 17.34
N GLU A 80 -3.26 0.68 18.03
CA GLU A 80 -3.56 0.19 19.37
C GLU A 80 -3.06 1.15 20.47
N GLN A 81 -3.91 2.12 20.86
CA GLN A 81 -3.81 2.88 22.13
C GLN A 81 -2.56 3.77 22.33
N LEU A 82 -1.62 3.84 21.42
CA LEU A 82 -0.48 4.72 21.56
C LEU A 82 -0.91 6.18 21.34
N GLN A 83 -0.68 7.03 22.32
CA GLN A 83 -0.95 8.46 22.27
C GLN A 83 0.37 9.24 22.33
N GLY A 84 0.45 10.35 21.59
CA GLY A 84 1.60 11.24 21.59
C GLY A 84 1.69 12.03 20.28
N ASN A 85 2.32 13.19 20.34
CA ASN A 85 2.46 14.08 19.15
C ASN A 85 3.24 13.40 18.02
N LEU A 86 4.29 12.65 18.34
CA LEU A 86 5.07 11.90 17.36
C LEU A 86 4.20 10.87 16.63
N ILE A 87 3.40 10.11 17.38
CA ILE A 87 2.52 9.06 16.83
C ILE A 87 1.43 9.66 15.95
N ALA A 88 0.79 10.75 16.39
CA ALA A 88 -0.20 11.48 15.61
C ALA A 88 0.39 11.93 14.27
N ARG A 89 1.60 12.48 14.29
CA ARG A 89 2.31 12.93 13.10
C ARG A 89 2.70 11.78 12.16
N VAL A 90 3.14 10.65 12.72
CA VAL A 90 3.45 9.44 11.95
C VAL A 90 2.19 8.90 11.25
N ARG A 91 1.04 8.87 11.93
CA ARG A 91 -0.23 8.45 11.32
C ARG A 91 -0.64 9.36 10.18
N GLU A 92 -0.72 10.67 10.44
CA GLU A 92 -1.09 11.68 9.42
C GLU A 92 -0.24 11.54 8.14
N LEU A 93 1.08 11.54 8.29
CA LEU A 93 1.99 11.48 7.16
C LEU A 93 2.03 10.08 6.51
N GLY A 94 1.88 9.02 7.30
CA GLY A 94 1.83 7.65 6.85
C GLY A 94 0.61 7.36 5.99
N GLU A 95 -0.57 7.78 6.46
CA GLU A 95 -1.83 7.67 5.71
C GLU A 95 -1.78 8.48 4.41
N ALA A 96 -1.32 9.74 4.48
CA ALA A 96 -1.17 10.57 3.29
C ALA A 96 -0.19 9.99 2.26
N ARG A 97 0.89 9.33 2.71
CA ARG A 97 1.83 8.61 1.84
C ARG A 97 1.21 7.37 1.23
N ALA A 98 0.49 6.56 2.02
CA ALA A 98 -0.19 5.35 1.57
C ALA A 98 -1.24 5.68 0.49
N GLN A 99 -2.04 6.73 0.71
CA GLN A 99 -3.03 7.21 -0.26
C GLN A 99 -2.37 7.65 -1.57
N ARG A 100 -1.28 8.43 -1.52
CA ARG A 100 -0.53 8.86 -2.71
C ARG A 100 0.05 7.68 -3.48
N GLN A 101 0.63 6.69 -2.79
CA GLN A 101 1.17 5.49 -3.42
C GLN A 101 0.08 4.63 -4.07
N ALA A 102 -1.07 4.49 -3.41
CA ALA A 102 -2.21 3.79 -3.97
C ALA A 102 -2.75 4.51 -5.22
N GLY A 103 -2.86 5.84 -5.19
CA GLY A 103 -3.25 6.65 -6.34
C GLY A 103 -2.28 6.50 -7.51
N ALA A 104 -0.98 6.59 -7.26
CA ALA A 104 0.04 6.41 -8.29
C ALA A 104 0.03 5.00 -8.91
N ALA A 105 -0.13 3.96 -8.08
CA ALA A 105 -0.22 2.58 -8.57
C ALA A 105 -1.47 2.35 -9.45
N ARG A 106 -2.60 2.96 -9.08
CA ARG A 106 -3.84 2.92 -9.89
C ARG A 106 -3.69 3.67 -11.21
N ALA A 107 -3.15 4.89 -11.18
CA ALA A 107 -2.89 5.65 -12.41
C ALA A 107 -1.97 4.87 -13.36
N ALA A 108 -0.93 4.21 -12.84
CA ALA A 108 -0.05 3.35 -13.61
C ALA A 108 -0.79 2.14 -14.21
N ALA A 109 -1.72 1.52 -13.47
CA ALA A 109 -2.52 0.40 -13.98
C ALA A 109 -3.39 0.80 -15.18
N PHE A 110 -3.97 2.00 -15.17
CA PHE A 110 -4.77 2.49 -16.32
C PHE A 110 -3.93 3.06 -17.45
N ALA A 111 -2.67 3.43 -17.23
CA ALA A 111 -1.76 3.92 -18.26
C ALA A 111 -1.45 2.88 -19.36
N ILE A 112 -1.70 1.59 -19.11
CA ILE A 112 -1.57 0.51 -20.11
C ILE A 112 -2.77 0.42 -21.07
N LEU A 113 -3.85 1.14 -20.78
CA LEU A 113 -5.03 1.19 -21.64
C LEU A 113 -4.89 2.28 -22.69
N THR A 114 -5.38 2.01 -23.89
CA THR A 114 -5.57 3.04 -24.90
C THR A 114 -6.70 3.98 -24.49
N ASP A 115 -6.75 5.20 -25.07
CA ASP A 115 -7.84 6.17 -24.81
C ASP A 115 -9.23 5.56 -25.04
N ARG A 116 -9.36 4.71 -26.04
CA ARG A 116 -10.63 4.03 -26.37
C ARG A 116 -10.99 3.00 -25.32
N GLU A 117 -10.04 2.20 -24.86
CA GLU A 117 -10.24 1.23 -23.77
C GLU A 117 -10.59 1.94 -22.46
N TYR A 118 -9.91 3.04 -22.13
CA TYR A 118 -10.19 3.83 -20.95
C TYR A 118 -11.61 4.44 -20.98
N ARG A 119 -12.05 4.97 -22.13
CA ARG A 119 -13.45 5.44 -22.30
C ARG A 119 -14.47 4.33 -22.06
N ILE A 120 -14.21 3.13 -22.56
CA ILE A 120 -15.08 1.96 -22.31
C ILE A 120 -15.12 1.64 -20.82
N VAL A 121 -13.98 1.66 -20.13
CA VAL A 121 -13.88 1.44 -18.68
C VAL A 121 -14.73 2.46 -17.92
N CYS A 122 -14.65 3.74 -18.25
CA CYS A 122 -15.46 4.79 -17.61
C CYS A 122 -16.98 4.56 -17.82
N LEU A 123 -17.39 4.10 -18.99
CA LEU A 123 -18.80 3.80 -19.28
C LEU A 123 -19.27 2.52 -18.57
N MET A 124 -18.39 1.54 -18.43
CA MET A 124 -18.66 0.33 -17.63
C MET A 124 -18.86 0.64 -16.13
N ALA A 125 -18.11 1.60 -15.60
CA ALA A 125 -18.26 2.07 -14.22
C ALA A 125 -19.62 2.76 -14.00
N GLN A 126 -20.13 3.47 -14.99
CA GLN A 126 -21.48 4.04 -15.00
C GLN A 126 -22.58 2.97 -15.15
N ARG A 127 -22.22 1.68 -15.06
CA ARG A 127 -23.11 0.51 -15.16
C ARG A 127 -23.80 0.34 -16.49
N LEU A 128 -23.33 0.99 -17.57
CA LEU A 128 -23.87 0.80 -18.90
C LEU A 128 -23.64 -0.64 -19.39
N SER A 129 -24.61 -1.16 -20.13
CA SER A 129 -24.51 -2.44 -20.85
C SER A 129 -23.57 -2.32 -22.06
N ASN A 130 -23.08 -3.44 -22.57
CA ASN A 130 -22.25 -3.43 -23.78
C ASN A 130 -22.95 -2.82 -24.99
N ARG A 131 -24.28 -2.96 -25.09
CA ARG A 131 -25.10 -2.36 -26.13
C ARG A 131 -25.12 -0.84 -25.99
N GLU A 132 -25.40 -0.30 -24.81
CA GLU A 132 -25.41 1.15 -24.57
C GLU A 132 -24.02 1.79 -24.78
N ILE A 133 -22.94 1.07 -24.41
CA ILE A 133 -21.57 1.49 -24.69
C ILE A 133 -21.32 1.52 -26.21
N ALA A 134 -21.78 0.51 -26.92
CA ALA A 134 -21.67 0.44 -28.40
C ALA A 134 -22.37 1.61 -29.09
N GLU A 135 -23.60 1.91 -28.67
CA GLU A 135 -24.37 3.06 -29.16
C GLU A 135 -23.64 4.40 -28.89
N LYS A 136 -23.13 4.61 -27.66
CA LYS A 136 -22.41 5.85 -27.29
C LYS A 136 -21.09 6.04 -28.04
N LEU A 137 -20.40 4.96 -28.36
CA LEU A 137 -19.08 5.02 -28.99
C LEU A 137 -19.10 4.76 -30.52
N PHE A 138 -20.28 4.61 -31.07
CA PHE A 138 -20.48 4.26 -32.50
C PHE A 138 -19.73 2.98 -32.89
N LEU A 139 -19.88 1.95 -32.08
CA LEU A 139 -19.25 0.63 -32.25
C LEU A 139 -20.34 -0.46 -32.39
N SER A 140 -19.93 -1.65 -32.85
CA SER A 140 -20.76 -2.85 -32.71
C SER A 140 -20.68 -3.39 -31.30
N GLU A 141 -21.75 -4.04 -30.81
CA GLU A 141 -21.75 -4.70 -29.52
C GLU A 141 -20.65 -5.79 -29.43
N GLY A 142 -20.38 -6.47 -30.53
CA GLY A 142 -19.30 -7.45 -30.66
C GLY A 142 -17.92 -6.83 -30.43
N SER A 143 -17.68 -5.64 -31.00
CA SER A 143 -16.44 -4.89 -30.79
C SER A 143 -16.28 -4.48 -29.33
N VAL A 144 -17.33 -4.02 -28.68
CA VAL A 144 -17.29 -3.67 -27.24
C VAL A 144 -16.98 -4.90 -26.38
N LYS A 145 -17.60 -6.06 -26.65
CA LYS A 145 -17.27 -7.33 -25.95
C LYS A 145 -15.80 -7.70 -26.11
N GLN A 146 -15.22 -7.45 -27.26
CA GLN A 146 -13.81 -7.73 -27.53
C GLN A 146 -12.88 -6.77 -26.75
N TYR A 147 -13.19 -5.47 -26.74
CA TYR A 147 -12.47 -4.50 -25.91
C TYR A 147 -12.56 -4.84 -24.42
N VAL A 148 -13.75 -5.17 -23.92
CA VAL A 148 -13.95 -5.57 -22.51
C VAL A 148 -13.09 -6.78 -22.14
N LYS A 149 -12.98 -7.78 -23.03
CA LYS A 149 -12.10 -8.93 -22.82
C LYS A 149 -10.62 -8.52 -22.75
N GLN A 150 -10.17 -7.64 -23.64
CA GLN A 150 -8.80 -7.13 -23.67
C GLN A 150 -8.48 -6.28 -22.43
N ILE A 151 -9.41 -5.43 -21.99
CA ILE A 151 -9.29 -4.60 -20.78
C ILE A 151 -9.09 -5.48 -19.56
N TYR A 152 -9.94 -6.51 -19.36
CA TYR A 152 -9.78 -7.42 -18.23
C TYR A 152 -8.46 -8.17 -18.27
N ALA A 153 -7.97 -8.58 -19.44
CA ALA A 153 -6.67 -9.22 -19.61
C ALA A 153 -5.52 -8.28 -19.24
N LYS A 154 -5.55 -7.03 -19.75
CA LYS A 154 -4.53 -6.01 -19.45
C LYS A 154 -4.49 -5.64 -17.96
N LEU A 155 -5.64 -5.54 -17.32
CA LEU A 155 -5.77 -5.19 -15.91
C LEU A 155 -5.61 -6.41 -14.97
N HIS A 156 -5.34 -7.59 -15.51
CA HIS A 156 -5.24 -8.86 -14.77
C HIS A 156 -6.46 -9.14 -13.86
N ILE A 157 -7.67 -8.78 -14.36
CA ILE A 157 -8.93 -8.99 -13.62
C ILE A 157 -9.51 -10.34 -14.00
N GLU A 158 -9.46 -11.29 -13.05
CA GLU A 158 -10.01 -12.64 -13.19
C GLU A 158 -11.30 -12.81 -12.38
N GLY A 159 -12.10 -13.84 -12.74
CA GLY A 159 -13.36 -14.20 -12.08
C GLY A 159 -14.53 -14.28 -13.06
N ASP A 160 -15.75 -14.39 -12.53
CA ASP A 160 -16.98 -14.31 -13.29
C ASP A 160 -17.31 -12.87 -13.71
N THR A 161 -18.30 -12.70 -14.58
CA THR A 161 -18.66 -11.38 -15.13
C THR A 161 -19.03 -10.36 -14.05
N ARG A 162 -19.72 -10.79 -12.99
CA ARG A 162 -20.16 -9.92 -11.90
C ARG A 162 -18.97 -9.46 -11.05
N THR A 163 -18.09 -10.39 -10.69
CA THR A 163 -16.87 -10.13 -9.93
C THR A 163 -15.91 -9.22 -10.70
N LYS A 164 -15.73 -9.47 -12.01
CA LYS A 164 -14.89 -8.63 -12.88
C LYS A 164 -15.39 -7.20 -12.95
N ARG A 165 -16.70 -7.00 -13.12
CA ARG A 165 -17.30 -5.65 -13.16
C ARG A 165 -17.14 -4.93 -11.82
N LYS A 166 -17.36 -5.62 -10.70
CA LYS A 166 -17.19 -5.04 -9.38
C LYS A 166 -15.73 -4.60 -9.17
N ARG A 167 -14.75 -5.48 -9.41
CA ARG A 167 -13.32 -5.14 -9.29
C ARG A 167 -12.91 -3.95 -10.16
N LEU A 168 -13.44 -3.86 -11.37
CA LEU A 168 -13.18 -2.72 -12.25
C LEU A 168 -13.77 -1.42 -11.70
N SER A 169 -15.00 -1.45 -11.16
CA SER A 169 -15.63 -0.31 -10.49
C SER A 169 -14.83 0.13 -9.27
N ASP A 170 -14.45 -0.81 -8.41
CA ASP A 170 -13.65 -0.55 -7.21
C ASP A 170 -12.28 0.09 -7.56
N LEU A 171 -11.65 -0.34 -8.67
CA LEU A 171 -10.40 0.26 -9.18
C LEU A 171 -10.59 1.69 -9.67
N LEU A 172 -11.73 2.02 -10.27
CA LEU A 172 -12.03 3.37 -10.77
C LEU A 172 -12.47 4.32 -9.65
N GLU A 173 -13.39 3.91 -8.77
CA GLU A 173 -13.87 4.72 -7.65
C GLU A 173 -12.72 5.15 -6.74
N ALA A 174 -11.74 4.30 -6.64
CA ALA A 174 -10.52 4.61 -5.92
C ALA A 174 -9.57 5.57 -6.67
N ASN A 175 -9.89 5.98 -7.91
CA ASN A 175 -9.10 6.89 -8.76
C ASN A 175 -9.80 8.26 -8.97
N THR A 176 -11.01 8.43 -8.41
CA THR A 176 -11.78 9.67 -8.42
C THR A 176 -11.65 10.39 -7.09
#